data_8cfc778fa45fe13719c2e34b828cc202
#
_entry.id   8cfc778fa45fe13719c2e34b828cc202
#
_cell.length_a   1.000
_cell.length_b   1.000
_cell.length_c   1.000
_cell.angle_alpha   90.00
_cell.angle_beta   90.00
_cell.angle_gamma   90.00
#
_symmetry.space_group_name_H-M   'P 1'
#
loop_
_entity.id
_entity.type
_entity.pdbx_description
1 polymer ?
#
loop_
_entity_poly.entity_id
_entity_poly.type
_entity_poly.pdbx_seq_one_letter_code
_entity_poly.pdbx_strand_id
1 'polypeptide(L)'
;MDNKMAVFNNREFGSIRVIEENGNYLFCGFDVAKALGYAKPRNAINTHCKGALKRGALTEGGVQELTFIPEGDVYRLIVHSRLPGAERFEKWVFDEVLPMIRKTGGYMTASLLEQAAEKPEILLAFADQLLAEHEKNRQLSGEVERLRPKRSEERRVGKECTSWC
;
A
#
# COMPACT_ATOMS: atom_id res chain seq x y z
N MET A 1 -17.86 10.87 -2.15
CA MET A 1 -17.17 9.68 -1.62
C MET A 1 -16.54 10.11 -0.30
N ASP A 2 -17.10 9.66 0.81
CA ASP A 2 -16.61 10.05 2.14
C ASP A 2 -15.30 9.30 2.41
N ASN A 3 -14.17 9.95 2.12
CA ASN A 3 -12.86 9.48 2.54
C ASN A 3 -12.75 9.67 4.06
N LYS A 4 -13.13 8.65 4.82
CA LYS A 4 -13.04 8.66 6.28
C LYS A 4 -11.57 8.66 6.66
N MET A 5 -11.07 9.82 7.09
CA MET A 5 -9.71 9.95 7.59
C MET A 5 -9.63 9.34 8.99
N ALA A 6 -8.75 8.38 9.17
CA ALA A 6 -8.39 7.81 10.46
C ALA A 6 -7.02 8.34 10.90
N VAL A 7 -6.77 8.37 12.20
CA VAL A 7 -5.47 8.74 12.77
C VAL A 7 -4.90 7.53 13.50
N PHE A 8 -3.78 7.03 13.01
CA PHE A 8 -3.02 5.99 13.69
C PHE A 8 -2.06 6.64 14.69
N ASN A 9 -2.21 6.31 15.96
CA ASN A 9 -1.34 6.80 17.02
C ASN A 9 -0.34 5.71 17.41
N ASN A 10 0.94 6.00 17.27
CA ASN A 10 2.03 5.14 17.72
C ASN A 10 2.90 5.90 18.71
N ARG A 11 3.32 5.25 19.80
CA ARG A 11 4.14 5.89 20.87
C ARG A 11 5.53 6.29 20.37
N GLU A 12 6.10 5.57 19.42
CA GLU A 12 7.45 5.81 18.89
C GLU A 12 7.41 6.77 17.68
N PHE A 13 6.41 6.66 16.80
CA PHE A 13 6.34 7.41 15.54
C PHE A 13 5.32 8.55 15.53
N GLY A 14 4.57 8.73 16.64
CA GLY A 14 3.54 9.76 16.74
C GLY A 14 2.25 9.42 16.00
N SER A 15 1.54 10.44 15.52
CA SER A 15 0.23 10.31 14.87
C SER A 15 0.38 10.39 13.36
N ILE A 16 -0.13 9.39 12.65
CA ILE A 16 -0.11 9.32 11.19
C ILE A 16 -1.55 9.28 10.69
N ARG A 17 -1.92 10.23 9.84
CA ARG A 17 -3.22 10.27 9.18
C ARG A 17 -3.27 9.26 8.04
N VAL A 18 -4.36 8.53 7.97
CA VAL A 18 -4.58 7.47 6.98
C VAL A 18 -5.98 7.63 6.38
N ILE A 19 -6.12 7.39 5.11
CA ILE A 19 -7.41 7.28 4.42
C ILE A 19 -7.51 5.90 3.77
N GLU A 20 -8.73 5.39 3.66
CA GLU A 20 -9.01 4.18 2.92
C GLU A 20 -9.69 4.55 1.59
N GLU A 21 -9.13 4.08 0.49
CA GLU A 21 -9.66 4.30 -0.86
C GLU A 21 -9.63 2.98 -1.64
N ASN A 22 -10.80 2.51 -2.05
CA ASN A 22 -10.97 1.25 -2.81
C ASN A 22 -10.33 0.01 -2.13
N GLY A 23 -10.43 -0.08 -0.80
CA GLY A 23 -9.83 -1.17 -0.02
C GLY A 23 -8.31 -1.08 0.18
N ASN A 24 -7.69 0.04 -0.22
CA ASN A 24 -6.28 0.30 -0.01
C ASN A 24 -6.08 1.43 1.02
N TYR A 25 -5.11 1.27 1.88
CA TYR A 25 -4.72 2.32 2.83
C TYR A 25 -3.70 3.26 2.20
N LEU A 26 -3.98 4.56 2.33
CA LEU A 26 -3.08 5.63 1.91
C LEU A 26 -2.68 6.45 3.14
N PHE A 27 -1.39 6.67 3.31
CA PHE A 27 -0.79 7.31 4.48
C PHE A 27 -0.41 8.75 4.16
N CYS A 28 -0.64 9.70 5.08
CA CYS A 28 -0.16 11.06 4.89
C CYS A 28 1.37 11.07 4.82
N GLY A 29 1.91 11.32 3.65
CA GLY A 29 3.35 11.25 3.39
C GLY A 29 4.17 12.22 4.25
N PHE A 30 3.61 13.39 4.55
CA PHE A 30 4.26 14.37 5.43
C PHE A 30 4.41 13.84 6.86
N ASP A 31 3.36 13.20 7.40
CA ASP A 31 3.37 12.65 8.74
C ASP A 31 4.37 11.49 8.84
N VAL A 32 4.36 10.59 7.85
CA VAL A 32 5.32 9.48 7.76
C VAL A 32 6.76 9.97 7.67
N ALA A 33 7.05 10.89 6.75
CA ALA A 33 8.41 11.40 6.60
C ALA A 33 8.90 12.16 7.84
N LYS A 34 8.01 12.89 8.53
CA LYS A 34 8.32 13.54 9.80
C LYS A 34 8.61 12.53 10.90
N ALA A 35 7.79 11.49 11.03
CA ALA A 35 7.96 10.40 11.98
C ALA A 35 9.29 9.65 11.77
N LEU A 36 9.71 9.52 10.51
CA LEU A 36 11.00 8.93 10.11
C LEU A 36 12.19 9.91 10.17
N GLY A 37 12.03 11.07 10.80
CA GLY A 37 13.11 12.02 11.07
C GLY A 37 13.66 12.77 9.87
N TYR A 38 12.93 12.83 8.75
CA TYR A 38 13.38 13.58 7.60
C TYR A 38 13.32 15.09 7.86
N ALA A 39 14.44 15.79 7.76
CA ALA A 39 14.51 17.23 7.92
C ALA A 39 13.70 18.02 6.88
N LYS A 40 13.53 17.43 5.67
CA LYS A 40 12.78 17.99 4.55
C LYS A 40 11.75 16.98 4.03
N PRO A 41 10.60 16.78 4.70
CA PRO A 41 9.61 15.77 4.37
C PRO A 41 9.16 15.79 2.90
N ARG A 42 8.87 16.96 2.34
CA ARG A 42 8.46 17.11 0.93
C ARG A 42 9.51 16.60 -0.04
N ASN A 43 10.79 16.90 0.22
CA ASN A 43 11.87 16.42 -0.65
C ASN A 43 12.01 14.89 -0.55
N ALA A 44 11.90 14.31 0.64
CA ALA A 44 11.95 12.86 0.83
C ALA A 44 10.82 12.17 0.05
N ILE A 45 9.59 12.68 0.12
CA ILE A 45 8.45 12.15 -0.63
C ILE A 45 8.73 12.22 -2.13
N ASN A 46 9.15 13.39 -2.64
CA ASN A 46 9.43 13.56 -4.08
C ASN A 46 10.57 12.66 -4.59
N THR A 47 11.55 12.37 -3.72
CA THR A 47 12.72 11.57 -4.12
C THR A 47 12.47 10.07 -4.04
N HIS A 48 11.76 9.61 -3.01
CA HIS A 48 11.65 8.18 -2.69
C HIS A 48 10.29 7.56 -3.03
N CYS A 49 9.21 8.37 -3.08
CA CYS A 49 7.86 7.86 -3.34
C CYS A 49 7.56 7.86 -4.85
N LYS A 50 6.86 6.81 -5.30
CA LYS A 50 6.46 6.62 -6.70
C LYS A 50 4.95 6.77 -6.93
N GLY A 51 4.15 6.56 -5.87
CA GLY A 51 2.69 6.58 -5.91
C GLY A 51 2.07 7.72 -5.10
N ALA A 52 2.78 8.84 -4.92
CA ALA A 52 2.27 9.98 -4.17
C ALA A 52 1.07 10.64 -4.88
N LEU A 53 -0.03 10.81 -4.16
CA LEU A 53 -1.30 11.32 -4.65
C LEU A 53 -1.74 12.51 -3.77
N LYS A 54 -2.27 13.55 -4.42
CA LYS A 54 -2.88 14.68 -3.69
C LYS A 54 -4.36 14.42 -3.44
N ARG A 55 -4.80 14.63 -2.22
CA ARG A 55 -6.21 14.51 -1.80
C ARG A 55 -6.59 15.66 -0.88
N GLY A 56 -7.80 16.16 -1.08
CA GLY A 56 -8.43 17.07 -0.12
C GLY A 56 -8.76 16.32 1.15
N ALA A 57 -8.31 16.81 2.29
CA ALA A 57 -8.63 16.27 3.60
C ALA A 57 -9.16 17.35 4.51
N LEU A 58 -10.20 17.04 5.29
CA LEU A 58 -10.72 17.94 6.30
C LEU A 58 -9.76 17.96 7.50
N THR A 59 -9.21 19.13 7.78
CA THR A 59 -8.33 19.37 8.92
C THR A 59 -8.98 20.40 9.86
N GLU A 60 -8.42 20.61 11.04
CA GLU A 60 -8.90 21.65 11.97
C GLU A 60 -8.92 23.06 11.34
N GLY A 61 -8.07 23.31 10.35
CA GLY A 61 -8.03 24.56 9.57
C GLY A 61 -8.87 24.55 8.30
N GLY A 62 -9.80 23.58 8.13
CA GLY A 62 -10.63 23.43 6.93
C GLY A 62 -10.09 22.38 5.95
N VAL A 63 -10.63 22.37 4.73
CA VAL A 63 -10.19 21.45 3.68
C VAL A 63 -8.82 21.88 3.17
N GLN A 64 -7.84 21.00 3.33
CA GLN A 64 -6.47 21.19 2.85
C GLN A 64 -6.07 20.07 1.88
N GLU A 65 -5.29 20.43 0.86
CA GLU A 65 -4.69 19.45 -0.04
C GLU A 65 -3.46 18.82 0.62
N LEU A 66 -3.57 17.52 0.94
CA LEU A 66 -2.50 16.74 1.53
C LEU A 66 -1.96 15.73 0.52
N THR A 67 -0.68 15.40 0.66
CA THR A 67 -0.05 14.33 -0.14
C THR A 67 -0.14 13.02 0.61
N PHE A 68 -0.84 12.07 0.03
CA PHE A 68 -0.94 10.69 0.52
C PHE A 68 -0.07 9.76 -0.30
N ILE A 69 0.47 8.74 0.33
CA ILE A 69 1.35 7.73 -0.27
C ILE A 69 0.83 6.32 0.02
N PRO A 70 0.94 5.38 -0.90
CA PRO A 70 0.60 3.98 -0.66
C PRO A 70 1.62 3.33 0.28
N GLU A 71 1.26 2.19 0.86
CA GLU A 71 2.08 1.43 1.81
C GLU A 71 3.48 1.11 1.27
N GLY A 72 3.60 0.74 -0.01
CA GLY A 72 4.90 0.50 -0.62
C GLY A 72 5.85 1.72 -0.60
N ASP A 73 5.31 2.94 -0.61
CA ASP A 73 6.11 4.16 -0.48
C ASP A 73 6.50 4.43 0.98
N VAL A 74 5.67 4.01 1.95
CA VAL A 74 6.07 4.04 3.37
C VAL A 74 7.33 3.19 3.57
N TYR A 75 7.36 1.97 3.02
CA TYR A 75 8.56 1.11 3.09
C TYR A 75 9.78 1.73 2.41
N ARG A 76 9.61 2.40 1.26
CA ARG A 76 10.70 3.12 0.59
C ARG A 76 11.27 4.24 1.47
N LEU A 77 10.41 4.99 2.16
CA LEU A 77 10.86 6.01 3.11
C LEU A 77 11.57 5.39 4.32
N ILE A 78 11.11 4.27 4.85
CA ILE A 78 11.76 3.56 5.97
C ILE A 78 13.19 3.16 5.59
N VAL A 79 13.37 2.49 4.46
CA VAL A 79 14.67 2.01 3.98
C VAL A 79 15.70 3.14 3.76
N HIS A 80 15.25 4.35 3.48
CA HIS A 80 16.12 5.51 3.29
C HIS A 80 16.22 6.42 4.55
N SER A 81 15.58 6.05 5.65
CA SER A 81 15.67 6.76 6.91
C SER A 81 16.93 6.36 7.69
N ARG A 82 17.52 7.31 8.39
CA ARG A 82 18.70 7.08 9.24
C ARG A 82 18.35 6.93 10.73
N LEU A 83 17.08 6.76 11.05
CA LEU A 83 16.67 6.52 12.43
C LEU A 83 16.99 5.08 12.84
N PRO A 84 17.47 4.85 14.09
CA PRO A 84 17.77 3.50 14.58
C PRO A 84 16.58 2.52 14.49
N GLY A 85 15.35 3.01 14.64
CA GLY A 85 14.14 2.22 14.46
C GLY A 85 13.93 1.77 13.02
N ALA A 86 14.21 2.65 12.06
CA ALA A 86 14.13 2.33 10.63
C ALA A 86 15.19 1.32 10.19
N GLU A 87 16.43 1.45 10.69
CA GLU A 87 17.52 0.49 10.43
C GLU A 87 17.18 -0.91 10.98
N ARG A 88 16.59 -0.98 12.19
CA ARG A 88 16.14 -2.27 12.74
C ARG A 88 15.03 -2.90 11.89
N PHE A 89 14.08 -2.10 11.41
CA PHE A 89 13.02 -2.56 10.55
C PHE A 89 13.56 -3.05 9.20
N GLU A 90 14.45 -2.28 8.58
CA GLU A 90 15.12 -2.64 7.33
C GLU A 90 15.83 -4.01 7.46
N LYS A 91 16.67 -4.15 8.48
CA LYS A 91 17.38 -5.38 8.76
C LYS A 91 16.44 -6.57 8.95
N TRP A 92 15.39 -6.39 9.75
CA TRP A 92 14.39 -7.44 9.97
C TRP A 92 13.71 -7.86 8.68
N VAL A 93 13.29 -6.91 7.85
CA VAL A 93 12.61 -7.22 6.57
C VAL A 93 13.56 -7.92 5.60
N PHE A 94 14.78 -7.41 5.41
CA PHE A 94 15.70 -7.93 4.38
C PHE A 94 16.46 -9.18 4.81
N ASP A 95 16.78 -9.31 6.09
CA ASP A 95 17.58 -10.44 6.59
C ASP A 95 16.72 -11.61 7.07
N GLU A 96 15.44 -11.37 7.44
CA GLU A 96 14.57 -12.39 8.01
C GLU A 96 13.30 -12.61 7.16
N VAL A 97 12.45 -11.58 6.98
CA VAL A 97 11.13 -11.73 6.37
C VAL A 97 11.23 -12.16 4.91
N LEU A 98 11.94 -11.39 4.08
CA LEU A 98 12.04 -11.69 2.65
C LEU A 98 12.78 -13.02 2.36
N PRO A 99 13.89 -13.37 3.05
CA PRO A 99 14.51 -14.68 2.89
C PRO A 99 13.61 -15.83 3.31
N MET A 100 12.81 -15.67 4.38
CA MET A 100 11.83 -16.67 4.80
C MET A 100 10.77 -16.88 3.72
N ILE A 101 10.15 -15.79 3.23
CA ILE A 101 9.14 -15.88 2.16
C ILE A 101 9.72 -16.56 0.92
N ARG A 102 10.95 -16.23 0.52
CA ARG A 102 11.60 -16.87 -0.63
C ARG A 102 11.82 -18.37 -0.45
N LYS A 103 12.13 -18.81 0.79
CA LYS A 103 12.43 -20.23 1.10
C LYS A 103 11.17 -21.06 1.28
N THR A 104 10.15 -20.52 1.93
CA THR A 104 8.97 -21.27 2.40
C THR A 104 7.66 -20.86 1.74
N GLY A 105 7.65 -19.78 0.95
CA GLY A 105 6.44 -19.22 0.34
C GLY A 105 5.64 -18.29 1.26
N GLY A 106 6.00 -18.15 2.54
CA GLY A 106 5.32 -17.29 3.49
C GLY A 106 6.16 -16.91 4.70
N TYR A 107 5.69 -15.94 5.48
CA TYR A 107 6.28 -15.55 6.75
C TYR A 107 5.25 -15.69 7.86
N MET A 108 5.63 -16.34 8.95
CA MET A 108 4.85 -16.43 10.18
C MET A 108 5.70 -15.96 11.36
N THR A 109 5.08 -15.19 12.25
CA THR A 109 5.74 -14.81 13.50
C THR A 109 5.88 -16.02 14.44
N ALA A 110 6.89 -16.00 15.31
CA ALA A 110 7.09 -17.07 16.30
C ALA A 110 5.82 -17.33 17.14
N SER A 111 5.14 -16.26 17.56
CA SER A 111 3.88 -16.36 18.32
C SER A 111 2.77 -17.07 17.54
N LEU A 112 2.66 -16.82 16.23
CA LEU A 112 1.66 -17.51 15.42
C LEU A 112 2.01 -18.99 15.20
N LEU A 113 3.30 -19.30 15.06
CA LEU A 113 3.78 -20.68 14.97
C LEU A 113 3.50 -21.47 16.25
N GLU A 114 3.72 -20.87 17.43
CA GLU A 114 3.41 -21.48 18.74
C GLU A 114 1.90 -21.73 18.86
N GLN A 115 1.06 -20.75 18.54
CA GLN A 115 -0.40 -20.91 18.57
C GLN A 115 -0.87 -21.98 17.58
N ALA A 116 -0.28 -22.04 16.40
CA ALA A 116 -0.61 -23.04 15.38
C ALA A 116 -0.16 -24.46 15.79
N ALA A 117 0.92 -24.60 16.55
CA ALA A 117 1.36 -25.88 17.11
C ALA A 117 0.38 -26.40 18.17
N GLU A 118 -0.20 -25.51 18.98
CA GLU A 118 -1.21 -25.87 19.98
C GLU A 118 -2.60 -26.10 19.37
N LYS A 119 -2.96 -25.33 18.34
CA LYS A 119 -4.27 -25.32 17.68
C LYS A 119 -4.12 -25.29 16.15
N PRO A 120 -3.94 -26.44 15.50
CA PRO A 120 -3.76 -26.52 14.04
C PRO A 120 -4.93 -25.94 13.23
N GLU A 121 -6.12 -25.83 13.83
CA GLU A 121 -7.30 -25.25 13.19
C GLU A 121 -7.10 -23.78 12.79
N ILE A 122 -6.21 -23.06 13.46
CA ILE A 122 -5.86 -21.68 13.12
C ILE A 122 -5.25 -21.60 11.71
N LEU A 123 -4.39 -22.55 11.36
CA LEU A 123 -3.78 -22.63 10.03
C LEU A 123 -4.82 -22.98 8.94
N LEU A 124 -5.75 -23.86 9.27
CA LEU A 124 -6.84 -24.21 8.35
C LEU A 124 -7.73 -23.00 8.07
N ALA A 125 -8.16 -22.30 9.12
CA ALA A 125 -8.95 -21.08 8.98
C ALA A 125 -8.23 -20.00 8.16
N PHE A 126 -6.92 -19.86 8.34
CA PHE A 126 -6.11 -18.92 7.58
C PHE A 126 -5.98 -19.34 6.10
N ALA A 127 -5.80 -20.63 5.85
CA ALA A 127 -5.77 -21.17 4.48
C ALA A 127 -7.11 -20.95 3.75
N ASP A 128 -8.24 -21.18 4.42
CA ASP A 128 -9.57 -20.93 3.88
C ASP A 128 -9.79 -19.45 3.54
N GLN A 129 -9.34 -18.53 4.39
CA GLN A 129 -9.38 -17.10 4.10
C GLN A 129 -8.55 -16.75 2.86
N LEU A 130 -7.33 -17.26 2.74
CA LEU A 130 -6.47 -17.02 1.59
C LEU A 130 -7.10 -17.54 0.29
N LEU A 131 -7.71 -18.72 0.33
CA LEU A 131 -8.40 -19.28 -0.82
C LEU A 131 -9.62 -18.44 -1.23
N ALA A 132 -10.41 -17.98 -0.27
CA ALA A 132 -11.55 -17.12 -0.53
C ALA A 132 -11.12 -15.77 -1.14
N GLU A 133 -10.04 -15.18 -0.65
CA GLU A 133 -9.51 -13.93 -1.18
C GLU A 133 -8.89 -14.09 -2.57
N HIS A 134 -8.21 -15.21 -2.81
CA HIS A 134 -7.67 -15.55 -4.14
C HIS A 134 -8.79 -15.72 -5.17
N GLU A 135 -9.88 -16.41 -4.82
CA GLU A 135 -11.02 -16.59 -5.71
C GLU A 135 -11.72 -15.24 -6.01
N LYS A 136 -11.90 -14.39 -5.00
CA LYS A 136 -12.44 -13.03 -5.17
C LYS A 136 -11.55 -12.19 -6.10
N ASN A 137 -10.25 -12.23 -5.92
CA ASN A 137 -9.30 -11.52 -6.78
C ASN A 137 -9.33 -12.04 -8.22
N ARG A 138 -9.50 -13.34 -8.42
CA ARG A 138 -9.66 -13.95 -9.74
C ARG A 138 -10.93 -13.49 -10.44
N GLN A 139 -12.04 -13.41 -9.71
CA GLN A 139 -13.32 -12.90 -10.23
C GLN A 139 -13.22 -11.43 -10.62
N LEU A 140 -12.65 -10.59 -9.75
CA LEU A 140 -12.44 -9.15 -10.02
C LEU A 140 -11.51 -8.94 -11.22
N SER A 141 -10.46 -9.72 -11.35
CA SER A 141 -9.55 -9.66 -12.52
C SER A 141 -10.28 -10.03 -13.82
N GLY A 142 -11.17 -11.02 -13.79
CA GLY A 142 -12.00 -11.40 -14.93
C GLY A 142 -13.03 -10.31 -15.30
N GLU A 143 -13.56 -9.61 -14.31
CA GLU A 143 -14.49 -8.50 -14.53
C GLU A 143 -13.78 -7.27 -15.11
N VAL A 144 -12.61 -6.92 -14.59
CA VAL A 144 -11.75 -5.85 -15.13
C VAL A 144 -11.38 -6.12 -16.59
N GLU A 145 -11.05 -7.37 -16.95
CA GLU A 145 -10.72 -7.73 -18.34
C GLU A 145 -11.94 -7.63 -19.27
N ARG A 146 -13.13 -7.98 -18.80
CA ARG A 146 -14.39 -7.77 -19.56
C ARG A 146 -14.73 -6.30 -19.76
N LEU A 147 -14.48 -5.47 -18.75
CA LEU A 147 -14.78 -4.03 -18.78
C LEU A 147 -13.70 -3.20 -19.48
N ARG A 148 -12.57 -3.83 -19.81
CA ARG A 148 -11.50 -3.15 -20.56
C ARG A 148 -12.02 -2.76 -21.95
N PRO A 149 -12.16 -1.46 -22.26
CA PRO A 149 -12.62 -1.06 -23.58
C PRO A 149 -11.65 -1.59 -24.62
N LYS A 150 -12.18 -2.17 -25.69
CA LYS A 150 -11.40 -2.63 -26.86
C LYS A 150 -10.81 -1.41 -27.59
N ARG A 151 -9.75 -0.88 -27.03
CA ARG A 151 -9.05 0.35 -27.47
C ARG A 151 -8.42 0.20 -28.87
N SER A 152 -8.48 -0.98 -29.48
CA SER A 152 -7.91 -1.28 -30.80
C SER A 152 -8.87 -1.07 -31.97
N GLU A 153 -10.17 -1.04 -31.75
CA GLU A 153 -11.14 -0.88 -32.85
C GLU A 153 -11.47 0.60 -33.15
N GLU A 154 -11.54 1.46 -32.14
CA GLU A 154 -11.81 2.90 -32.36
C GLU A 154 -10.69 3.63 -33.13
N ARG A 155 -9.45 3.14 -33.09
CA ARG A 155 -8.32 3.73 -33.85
C ARG A 155 -8.33 3.38 -35.33
N ARG A 156 -9.07 2.36 -35.75
CA ARG A 156 -9.20 2.00 -37.18
C ARG A 156 -10.30 2.78 -37.88
N VAL A 157 -11.41 3.09 -37.21
CA VAL A 157 -12.53 3.82 -37.82
C VAL A 157 -12.18 5.29 -38.11
N GLY A 158 -11.28 5.91 -37.33
CA GLY A 158 -10.85 7.29 -37.53
C GLY A 158 -9.88 7.54 -38.70
N LYS A 159 -9.30 6.48 -39.29
CA LYS A 159 -8.34 6.61 -40.41
C LYS A 159 -8.94 6.44 -41.79
N GLU A 160 -10.17 5.96 -41.91
CA GLU A 160 -10.81 5.76 -43.21
C GLU A 160 -11.61 6.98 -43.71
N CYS A 161 -11.83 7.98 -42.84
CA CYS A 161 -12.56 9.20 -43.22
C CYS A 161 -11.70 10.33 -43.86
N THR A 162 -10.40 10.18 -44.02
CA THR A 162 -9.54 11.25 -44.59
C THR A 162 -9.00 10.96 -45.99
N SER A 163 -9.56 9.99 -46.71
CA SER A 163 -9.09 9.62 -48.06
C SER A 163 -10.07 9.97 -49.20
N TRP A 164 -11.00 10.91 -48.98
CA TRP A 164 -11.86 11.43 -50.05
C TRP A 164 -12.02 12.96 -49.90
N CYS A 165 -11.02 13.73 -50.36
CA CYS A 165 -11.11 15.08 -50.92
C CYS A 165 -9.83 15.33 -51.69
#